data_b1fb13f04f429dc98518836a2e76e71a
#
_entry.id   b1fb13f04f429dc98518836a2e76e71a
#
_cell.length_a   1.000
_cell.length_b   1.000
_cell.length_c   1.000
_cell.angle_alpha   90.00
_cell.angle_beta   90.00
_cell.angle_gamma   90.00
#
_symmetry.space_group_name_H-M   'P 1'
#
loop_
_entity.id
_entity.type
_entity.pdbx_description
1 polymer ?
#
loop_
_entity_poly.entity_id
_entity_poly.type
_entity_poly.pdbx_seq_one_letter_code
_entity_poly.pdbx_strand_id
1 'polypeptide(L)'
;MSEGWGKPITRRELFDAARKAGMVGSVLLLPKFLQGPVLAAPHSPDKKKNRESVVVRWNSAILQAVRESRLGPPMVSRALAVVHTSIFDAWAAYDRVAVGTRLGGKLRRPPRERTFANKSKALSFAAYLGAVDLFPGSQGTVFDPLMAELGYDPADDSTDPATPSGIGNIASAAVLEFRHHDGSNQLGDEPGGIPGVPYSDYTGYAPVNDPMDIRDPKRPLDLATVHDPNRWQPLRYIDGFGKDVTPAFIGPHWNKVIPFALESADELRSEVGPAKLTAGSDQYARQAQALLETSAGLTDRQKMIAEYWADGPRSELPPGHWDLFAQFVADRDRHGAGERGVDLDVKLFFALTNAIFDAGICCWDSKRAFDSVRPITALRFLYYGKKVWAWGGPYQGTQLIDGETWFPYQPSTFPTPPFAEYSSGHSTFSAAGAQILKLFTGSSRFGYSVTFPAGSSRTEPGLVPAEDLTLYYKTFLSAANEAGLSRRLGGIHFEQADLEARAMGKIVGRKAWDKAQTYINGSA
;
A
#
# COMPACT_ATOMS: atom_id res chain seq x y z
N MET A 1 -2.73 -31.06 -33.06
CA MET A 1 -3.56 -31.24 -31.87
C MET A 1 -3.91 -29.85 -31.38
N SER A 2 -5.16 -29.44 -31.55
CA SER A 2 -5.66 -28.12 -31.17
C SER A 2 -5.96 -28.15 -29.66
N GLU A 3 -5.08 -27.57 -28.85
CA GLU A 3 -5.39 -27.33 -27.46
C GLU A 3 -6.50 -26.29 -27.36
N GLY A 4 -7.62 -26.72 -26.78
CA GLY A 4 -8.82 -25.92 -26.64
C GLY A 4 -8.59 -24.76 -25.67
N TRP A 5 -8.81 -23.57 -26.15
CA TRP A 5 -8.96 -22.38 -25.36
C TRP A 5 -10.16 -22.57 -24.41
N GLY A 6 -9.93 -22.50 -23.11
CA GLY A 6 -11.02 -22.32 -22.14
C GLY A 6 -11.85 -21.13 -22.60
N LYS A 7 -13.19 -21.23 -22.52
CA LYS A 7 -14.08 -20.12 -22.86
C LYS A 7 -13.66 -18.88 -22.04
N PRO A 8 -13.52 -17.70 -22.65
CA PRO A 8 -13.26 -16.49 -21.90
C PRO A 8 -14.38 -16.29 -20.88
N ILE A 9 -13.99 -16.09 -19.63
CA ILE A 9 -14.92 -15.80 -18.53
C ILE A 9 -15.64 -14.51 -18.86
N THR A 10 -16.97 -14.55 -18.88
CA THR A 10 -17.78 -13.35 -19.13
C THR A 10 -17.80 -12.46 -17.89
N ARG A 11 -18.00 -11.16 -18.08
CA ARG A 11 -18.17 -10.18 -16.99
C ARG A 11 -19.21 -10.64 -15.97
N ARG A 12 -20.28 -11.29 -16.42
CA ARG A 12 -21.34 -11.83 -15.58
C ARG A 12 -20.84 -12.98 -14.70
N GLU A 13 -20.00 -13.86 -15.22
CA GLU A 13 -19.39 -14.97 -14.46
C GLU A 13 -18.38 -14.43 -13.42
N LEU A 14 -17.62 -13.38 -13.75
CA LEU A 14 -16.75 -12.66 -12.81
C LEU A 14 -17.57 -11.98 -11.70
N PHE A 15 -18.68 -11.32 -12.04
CA PHE A 15 -19.59 -10.70 -11.07
C PHE A 15 -20.31 -11.72 -10.19
N ASP A 16 -20.70 -12.86 -10.75
CA ASP A 16 -21.33 -13.93 -9.99
C ASP A 16 -20.34 -14.59 -9.02
N ALA A 17 -19.07 -14.70 -9.38
CA ALA A 17 -17.99 -15.12 -8.49
C ALA A 17 -17.79 -14.13 -7.33
N ALA A 18 -17.72 -12.83 -7.62
CA ALA A 18 -17.60 -11.76 -6.62
C ALA A 18 -18.83 -11.68 -5.69
N ARG A 19 -20.05 -11.91 -6.20
CA ARG A 19 -21.28 -12.01 -5.39
C ARG A 19 -21.31 -13.23 -4.49
N LYS A 20 -20.82 -14.37 -4.95
CA LYS A 20 -20.73 -15.60 -4.16
C LYS A 20 -19.74 -15.47 -3.00
N ALA A 21 -18.74 -14.59 -3.12
CA ALA A 21 -17.78 -14.29 -2.06
C ALA A 21 -18.33 -13.44 -0.90
N GLY A 22 -19.64 -13.21 -0.83
CA GLY A 22 -20.32 -12.66 0.36
C GLY A 22 -20.04 -11.19 0.70
N MET A 23 -19.60 -10.37 -0.27
CA MET A 23 -19.34 -8.93 -0.06
C MET A 23 -20.61 -8.07 -0.14
N VAL A 24 -21.67 -8.43 0.58
CA VAL A 24 -22.81 -7.53 0.82
C VAL A 24 -22.62 -6.89 2.19
N GLY A 25 -21.84 -5.83 2.26
CA GLY A 25 -21.69 -4.99 3.44
C GLY A 25 -22.81 -3.95 3.50
N SER A 26 -23.58 -3.97 4.57
CA SER A 26 -24.60 -2.97 4.88
C SER A 26 -24.00 -1.56 4.89
N VAL A 27 -24.55 -0.66 4.07
CA VAL A 27 -24.23 0.77 4.07
C VAL A 27 -24.79 1.39 5.35
N LEU A 28 -23.95 1.59 6.35
CA LEU A 28 -24.24 2.45 7.49
C LEU A 28 -23.86 3.89 7.12
N LEU A 29 -24.84 4.76 7.00
CA LEU A 29 -24.67 6.21 6.90
C LEU A 29 -23.94 6.71 8.15
N LEU A 30 -22.68 7.12 7.99
CA LEU A 30 -21.85 7.68 9.06
C LEU A 30 -21.96 9.21 9.09
N PRO A 31 -21.90 9.85 10.27
CA PRO A 31 -21.93 11.30 10.39
C PRO A 31 -20.68 11.92 9.77
N LYS A 32 -20.86 13.07 9.10
CA LYS A 32 -19.85 13.84 8.34
C LYS A 32 -18.62 14.36 9.13
N PHE A 33 -18.51 14.09 10.42
CA PHE A 33 -17.50 14.71 11.29
C PHE A 33 -16.17 13.95 11.43
N LEU A 34 -15.93 12.86 10.67
CA LEU A 34 -14.70 12.05 10.78
C LEU A 34 -13.92 11.97 9.45
N GLN A 35 -14.10 12.92 8.56
CA GLN A 35 -13.19 13.06 7.42
C GLN A 35 -11.95 13.83 7.90
N GLY A 36 -10.83 13.14 8.08
CA GLY A 36 -9.54 13.80 8.22
C GLY A 36 -9.27 14.69 7.01
N PRO A 37 -8.46 15.75 7.12
CA PRO A 37 -8.17 16.61 5.99
C PRO A 37 -7.54 15.77 4.88
N VAL A 38 -8.27 15.61 3.78
CA VAL A 38 -7.71 15.19 2.49
C VAL A 38 -6.61 16.21 2.21
N LEU A 39 -5.37 15.77 2.07
CA LEU A 39 -4.25 16.61 1.65
C LEU A 39 -4.47 17.03 0.18
N ALA A 40 -5.47 17.87 -0.03
CA ALA A 40 -5.71 18.51 -1.31
C ALA A 40 -4.75 19.68 -1.45
N ALA A 41 -3.83 19.59 -2.41
CA ALA A 41 -3.14 20.76 -2.91
C ALA A 41 -4.18 21.83 -3.31
N PRO A 42 -3.92 23.14 -3.10
CA PRO A 42 -4.88 24.21 -3.35
C PRO A 42 -5.01 24.50 -4.85
N HIS A 43 -5.80 23.70 -5.56
CA HIS A 43 -6.20 23.98 -6.95
C HIS A 43 -7.69 23.67 -7.12
N SER A 44 -8.38 24.57 -7.82
CA SER A 44 -9.80 24.42 -8.15
C SER A 44 -10.08 23.06 -8.83
N PRO A 45 -11.00 22.22 -8.30
CA PRO A 45 -11.21 20.84 -8.75
C PRO A 45 -11.51 20.70 -10.25
N ASP A 46 -12.31 21.60 -10.80
CA ASP A 46 -12.79 21.48 -12.20
C ASP A 46 -11.74 21.80 -13.26
N LYS A 47 -10.80 22.72 -12.97
CA LYS A 47 -9.73 23.05 -13.93
C LYS A 47 -8.63 22.00 -13.99
N LYS A 48 -8.50 21.18 -12.96
CA LYS A 48 -7.48 20.14 -12.86
C LYS A 48 -7.89 18.90 -13.66
N LYS A 49 -9.15 18.48 -13.56
CA LYS A 49 -9.69 17.30 -14.26
C LYS A 49 -9.47 17.32 -15.78
N ASN A 50 -9.59 18.50 -16.42
CA ASN A 50 -9.41 18.65 -17.88
C ASN A 50 -7.94 18.62 -18.34
N ARG A 51 -6.98 18.53 -17.42
CA ARG A 51 -5.54 18.47 -17.71
C ARG A 51 -4.92 17.13 -17.40
N GLU A 52 -5.62 16.27 -16.68
CA GLU A 52 -5.15 14.94 -16.29
C GLU A 52 -5.46 13.90 -17.36
N SER A 53 -4.55 12.95 -17.56
CA SER A 53 -4.82 11.81 -18.43
C SER A 53 -5.91 10.91 -17.86
N VAL A 54 -6.53 10.11 -18.70
CA VAL A 54 -7.51 9.10 -18.25
C VAL A 54 -6.91 8.12 -17.24
N VAL A 55 -5.61 7.84 -17.33
CA VAL A 55 -4.88 6.97 -16.39
C VAL A 55 -4.83 7.60 -14.99
N VAL A 56 -4.48 8.89 -14.88
CA VAL A 56 -4.46 9.62 -13.60
C VAL A 56 -5.86 9.70 -13.00
N ARG A 57 -6.89 9.88 -13.82
CA ARG A 57 -8.29 9.89 -13.36
C ARG A 57 -8.70 8.54 -12.78
N TRP A 58 -8.36 7.44 -13.44
CA TRP A 58 -8.58 6.09 -12.92
C TRP A 58 -7.78 5.82 -11.65
N ASN A 59 -6.49 6.22 -11.61
CA ASN A 59 -5.70 6.11 -10.40
C ASN A 59 -6.35 6.84 -9.22
N SER A 60 -6.86 8.06 -9.42
CA SER A 60 -7.57 8.83 -8.39
C SER A 60 -8.84 8.11 -7.89
N ALA A 61 -9.60 7.48 -8.78
CA ALA A 61 -10.77 6.68 -8.44
C ALA A 61 -10.39 5.42 -7.62
N ILE A 62 -9.33 4.73 -8.02
CA ILE A 62 -8.83 3.55 -7.29
C ILE A 62 -8.34 3.95 -5.90
N LEU A 63 -7.60 5.05 -5.76
CA LEU A 63 -7.16 5.55 -4.46
C LEU A 63 -8.35 5.95 -3.57
N GLN A 64 -9.44 6.44 -4.14
CA GLN A 64 -10.67 6.67 -3.38
C GLN A 64 -11.27 5.36 -2.87
N ALA A 65 -11.32 4.31 -3.70
CA ALA A 65 -11.77 3.00 -3.28
C ALA A 65 -10.85 2.37 -2.20
N VAL A 66 -9.54 2.61 -2.26
CA VAL A 66 -8.59 2.23 -1.21
C VAL A 66 -8.97 2.88 0.13
N ARG A 67 -9.24 4.20 0.16
CA ARG A 67 -9.66 4.93 1.39
C ARG A 67 -10.96 4.38 1.98
N GLU A 68 -11.86 3.91 1.13
CA GLU A 68 -13.16 3.32 1.53
C GLU A 68 -13.04 1.86 1.96
N SER A 69 -11.96 1.18 1.55
CA SER A 69 -11.73 -0.23 1.82
C SER A 69 -11.19 -0.47 3.25
N ARG A 70 -11.14 -1.76 3.63
CA ARG A 70 -10.47 -2.23 4.85
C ARG A 70 -9.25 -3.09 4.54
N LEU A 71 -8.76 -3.03 3.32
CA LEU A 71 -7.60 -3.81 2.89
C LEU A 71 -6.33 -3.33 3.60
N GLY A 72 -5.44 -4.27 3.89
CA GLY A 72 -4.11 -3.96 4.42
C GLY A 72 -3.12 -3.56 3.32
N PRO A 73 -1.95 -3.03 3.69
CA PRO A 73 -0.97 -2.52 2.72
C PRO A 73 -0.55 -3.53 1.63
N PRO A 74 -0.33 -4.83 1.90
CA PRO A 74 0.06 -5.78 0.87
C PRO A 74 -1.07 -6.05 -0.13
N MET A 75 -2.34 -6.11 0.33
CA MET A 75 -3.50 -6.27 -0.55
C MET A 75 -3.69 -5.05 -1.44
N VAL A 76 -3.51 -3.85 -0.89
CA VAL A 76 -3.60 -2.59 -1.65
C VAL A 76 -2.49 -2.50 -2.68
N SER A 77 -1.24 -2.84 -2.34
CA SER A 77 -0.15 -2.85 -3.32
C SER A 77 -0.43 -3.78 -4.51
N ARG A 78 -1.01 -4.96 -4.23
CA ARG A 78 -1.45 -5.89 -5.26
C ARG A 78 -2.60 -5.32 -6.10
N ALA A 79 -3.62 -4.73 -5.47
CA ALA A 79 -4.77 -4.19 -6.16
C ALA A 79 -4.37 -3.08 -7.15
N LEU A 80 -3.51 -2.15 -6.73
CA LEU A 80 -2.95 -1.11 -7.60
C LEU A 80 -2.20 -1.72 -8.79
N ALA A 81 -1.34 -2.72 -8.55
CA ALA A 81 -0.59 -3.41 -9.59
C ALA A 81 -1.51 -4.14 -10.59
N VAL A 82 -2.54 -4.83 -10.12
CA VAL A 82 -3.49 -5.56 -10.98
C VAL A 82 -4.23 -4.60 -11.91
N VAL A 83 -4.77 -3.49 -11.39
CA VAL A 83 -5.50 -2.53 -12.23
C VAL A 83 -4.57 -1.85 -13.23
N HIS A 84 -3.39 -1.39 -12.80
CA HIS A 84 -2.46 -0.72 -13.72
C HIS A 84 -1.79 -1.69 -14.71
N THR A 85 -1.67 -2.97 -14.39
CA THR A 85 -1.28 -4.01 -15.36
C THR A 85 -2.39 -4.24 -16.39
N SER A 86 -3.67 -4.28 -15.97
CA SER A 86 -4.80 -4.38 -16.89
C SER A 86 -4.86 -3.18 -17.85
N ILE A 87 -4.64 -1.96 -17.35
CA ILE A 87 -4.52 -0.74 -18.14
C ILE A 87 -3.37 -0.86 -19.14
N PHE A 88 -2.20 -1.33 -18.71
CA PHE A 88 -1.02 -1.51 -19.55
C PHE A 88 -1.28 -2.55 -20.66
N ASP A 89 -1.87 -3.70 -20.35
CA ASP A 89 -2.14 -4.74 -21.32
C ASP A 89 -3.15 -4.28 -22.40
N ALA A 90 -4.17 -3.52 -22.01
CA ALA A 90 -5.09 -2.87 -22.95
C ALA A 90 -4.39 -1.82 -23.82
N TRP A 91 -3.50 -1.00 -23.23
CA TRP A 91 -2.71 -0.01 -23.93
C TRP A 91 -1.75 -0.65 -24.95
N ALA A 92 -1.09 -1.75 -24.58
CA ALA A 92 -0.14 -2.46 -25.45
C ALA A 92 -0.78 -2.92 -26.78
N ALA A 93 -2.10 -3.17 -26.79
CA ALA A 93 -2.83 -3.48 -28.01
C ALA A 93 -2.80 -2.33 -29.04
N TYR A 94 -2.67 -1.10 -28.60
CA TYR A 94 -2.62 0.10 -29.44
C TYR A 94 -1.20 0.67 -29.61
N ASP A 95 -0.20 0.09 -28.96
CA ASP A 95 1.21 0.44 -29.16
C ASP A 95 1.84 -0.37 -30.33
N ARG A 96 2.87 0.20 -30.93
CA ARG A 96 3.57 -0.44 -32.05
C ARG A 96 4.48 -1.59 -31.62
N VAL A 97 5.07 -1.47 -30.43
CA VAL A 97 6.16 -2.32 -29.95
C VAL A 97 5.78 -3.10 -28.72
N ALA A 98 5.18 -2.44 -27.72
CA ALA A 98 4.85 -3.03 -26.43
C ALA A 98 4.02 -4.31 -26.54
N VAL A 99 4.20 -5.22 -25.62
CA VAL A 99 3.43 -6.48 -25.50
C VAL A 99 2.75 -6.58 -24.15
N GLY A 100 1.52 -7.12 -24.14
CA GLY A 100 0.78 -7.35 -22.90
C GLY A 100 1.42 -8.45 -22.05
N THR A 101 1.24 -8.36 -20.75
CA THR A 101 1.86 -9.28 -19.78
C THR A 101 1.29 -10.70 -19.86
N ARG A 102 0.02 -10.83 -20.25
CA ARG A 102 -0.69 -12.12 -20.33
C ARG A 102 -0.90 -12.61 -21.74
N LEU A 103 -1.29 -11.75 -22.64
CA LEU A 103 -1.67 -12.13 -24.02
C LEU A 103 -0.60 -11.76 -25.06
N GLY A 104 0.54 -11.17 -24.62
CA GLY A 104 1.61 -10.78 -25.53
C GLY A 104 1.11 -9.80 -26.61
N GLY A 105 1.43 -10.08 -27.87
CA GLY A 105 0.99 -9.26 -29.02
C GLY A 105 -0.37 -9.65 -29.62
N LYS A 106 -1.12 -10.59 -29.04
CA LYS A 106 -2.33 -11.18 -29.65
C LYS A 106 -3.47 -10.17 -29.87
N LEU A 107 -3.56 -9.14 -29.02
CA LEU A 107 -4.59 -8.10 -29.13
C LEU A 107 -4.16 -6.91 -30.00
N ARG A 108 -2.96 -6.91 -30.60
CA ARG A 108 -2.42 -5.77 -31.33
C ARG A 108 -3.33 -5.31 -32.45
N ARG A 109 -3.67 -4.02 -32.43
CA ARG A 109 -4.56 -3.41 -33.42
C ARG A 109 -3.81 -2.93 -34.66
N PRO A 110 -4.45 -2.95 -35.84
CA PRO A 110 -3.86 -2.37 -37.05
C PRO A 110 -3.65 -0.85 -36.88
N PRO A 111 -2.67 -0.23 -37.58
CA PRO A 111 -2.30 1.18 -37.39
C PRO A 111 -3.48 2.17 -37.46
N ARG A 112 -4.44 1.94 -38.37
CA ARG A 112 -5.64 2.80 -38.54
C ARG A 112 -6.55 2.85 -37.29
N GLU A 113 -6.48 1.85 -36.43
CA GLU A 113 -7.30 1.73 -35.22
C GLU A 113 -6.59 2.23 -33.97
N ARG A 114 -5.29 2.53 -34.03
CA ARG A 114 -4.48 3.01 -32.91
C ARG A 114 -4.72 4.52 -32.68
N THR A 115 -5.99 4.91 -32.56
CA THR A 115 -6.38 6.28 -32.30
C THR A 115 -6.39 6.56 -30.79
N PHE A 116 -6.21 7.81 -30.42
CA PHE A 116 -6.31 8.24 -29.02
C PHE A 116 -7.66 7.88 -28.39
N ALA A 117 -8.76 8.03 -29.14
CA ALA A 117 -10.10 7.70 -28.66
C ALA A 117 -10.26 6.20 -28.36
N ASN A 118 -9.82 5.33 -29.27
CA ASN A 118 -9.87 3.89 -29.06
C ASN A 118 -9.00 3.44 -27.90
N LYS A 119 -7.79 3.99 -27.82
CA LYS A 119 -6.84 3.75 -26.72
C LYS A 119 -7.49 4.12 -25.39
N SER A 120 -7.97 5.36 -25.23
CA SER A 120 -8.58 5.85 -23.98
C SER A 120 -9.80 5.03 -23.56
N LYS A 121 -10.65 4.62 -24.52
CA LYS A 121 -11.81 3.76 -24.25
C LYS A 121 -11.35 2.38 -23.74
N ALA A 122 -10.41 1.72 -24.41
CA ALA A 122 -9.93 0.41 -24.00
C ALA A 122 -9.28 0.43 -22.60
N LEU A 123 -8.46 1.46 -22.29
CA LEU A 123 -7.88 1.64 -20.97
C LEU A 123 -8.94 1.77 -19.87
N SER A 124 -10.02 2.51 -20.16
CA SER A 124 -11.11 2.74 -19.19
C SER A 124 -11.88 1.44 -18.90
N PHE A 125 -12.16 0.62 -19.90
CA PHE A 125 -12.82 -0.67 -19.69
C PHE A 125 -11.92 -1.64 -18.92
N ALA A 126 -10.61 -1.67 -19.22
CA ALA A 126 -9.66 -2.49 -18.47
C ALA A 126 -9.54 -2.04 -17.00
N ALA A 127 -9.44 -0.74 -16.76
CA ALA A 127 -9.40 -0.19 -15.40
C ALA A 127 -10.69 -0.48 -14.64
N TYR A 128 -11.85 -0.27 -15.28
CA TYR A 128 -13.15 -0.49 -14.67
C TYR A 128 -13.34 -1.95 -14.25
N LEU A 129 -13.08 -2.91 -15.14
CA LEU A 129 -13.24 -4.33 -14.83
C LEU A 129 -12.32 -4.75 -13.67
N GLY A 130 -11.03 -4.36 -13.71
CA GLY A 130 -10.08 -4.65 -12.64
C GLY A 130 -10.46 -3.98 -11.31
N ALA A 131 -10.90 -2.71 -11.35
CA ALA A 131 -11.27 -1.97 -10.15
C ALA A 131 -12.53 -2.54 -9.48
N VAL A 132 -13.54 -2.93 -10.26
CA VAL A 132 -14.78 -3.53 -9.72
C VAL A 132 -14.52 -4.89 -9.10
N ASP A 133 -13.64 -5.71 -9.70
CA ASP A 133 -13.25 -7.02 -9.16
C ASP A 133 -12.56 -6.87 -7.79
N LEU A 134 -11.67 -5.89 -7.64
CA LEU A 134 -10.87 -5.69 -6.44
C LEU A 134 -11.58 -4.87 -5.36
N PHE A 135 -12.47 -3.95 -5.74
CA PHE A 135 -13.21 -3.04 -4.86
C PHE A 135 -14.70 -2.99 -5.21
N PRO A 136 -15.42 -4.12 -5.15
CA PRO A 136 -16.83 -4.18 -5.58
C PRO A 136 -17.74 -3.22 -4.79
N GLY A 137 -17.38 -2.88 -3.55
CA GLY A 137 -18.13 -1.92 -2.72
C GLY A 137 -18.11 -0.48 -3.24
N SER A 138 -17.12 -0.10 -4.07
CA SER A 138 -16.99 1.24 -4.64
C SER A 138 -17.52 1.35 -6.08
N GLN A 139 -18.09 0.28 -6.64
CA GLN A 139 -18.58 0.27 -8.02
C GLN A 139 -19.56 1.42 -8.26
N GLY A 140 -20.70 1.45 -7.56
CA GLY A 140 -21.77 2.41 -7.81
C GLY A 140 -21.46 3.83 -7.34
N THR A 141 -20.52 4.01 -6.40
CA THR A 141 -20.19 5.33 -5.82
C THR A 141 -18.98 6.00 -6.46
N VAL A 142 -18.07 5.22 -7.06
CA VAL A 142 -16.81 5.72 -7.60
C VAL A 142 -16.64 5.38 -9.09
N PHE A 143 -16.79 4.11 -9.47
CA PHE A 143 -16.38 3.65 -10.80
C PHE A 143 -17.44 3.87 -11.86
N ASP A 144 -18.72 3.57 -11.59
CA ASP A 144 -19.82 3.84 -12.54
C ASP A 144 -19.95 5.34 -12.84
N PRO A 145 -19.87 6.26 -11.85
CA PRO A 145 -19.84 7.69 -12.11
C PRO A 145 -18.66 8.13 -13.00
N LEU A 146 -17.47 7.54 -12.82
CA LEU A 146 -16.33 7.88 -13.68
C LEU A 146 -16.54 7.38 -15.12
N MET A 147 -17.08 6.17 -15.33
CA MET A 147 -17.43 5.68 -16.67
C MET A 147 -18.43 6.60 -17.35
N ALA A 148 -19.48 7.03 -16.64
CA ALA A 148 -20.47 7.96 -17.16
C ALA A 148 -19.86 9.34 -17.51
N GLU A 149 -18.97 9.88 -16.65
CA GLU A 149 -18.23 11.12 -16.92
C GLU A 149 -17.35 11.02 -18.16
N LEU A 150 -16.78 9.83 -18.42
CA LEU A 150 -15.99 9.54 -19.62
C LEU A 150 -16.85 9.27 -20.87
N GLY A 151 -18.17 9.20 -20.74
CA GLY A 151 -19.09 8.90 -21.83
C GLY A 151 -19.13 7.42 -22.23
N TYR A 152 -18.84 6.52 -21.31
CA TYR A 152 -18.83 5.07 -21.53
C TYR A 152 -19.94 4.39 -20.73
N ASP A 153 -20.55 3.36 -21.33
CA ASP A 153 -21.55 2.52 -20.66
C ASP A 153 -20.85 1.47 -19.80
N PRO A 154 -21.00 1.50 -18.48
CA PRO A 154 -20.43 0.49 -17.60
C PRO A 154 -21.03 -0.91 -17.81
N ALA A 155 -22.16 -1.04 -18.49
CA ALA A 155 -22.79 -2.34 -18.81
C ALA A 155 -22.25 -2.98 -20.10
N ASP A 156 -21.39 -2.30 -20.88
CA ASP A 156 -20.76 -2.86 -22.09
C ASP A 156 -19.73 -3.94 -21.67
N ASP A 157 -20.16 -5.20 -21.70
CA ASP A 157 -19.36 -6.39 -21.37
C ASP A 157 -18.79 -7.10 -22.61
N SER A 158 -18.74 -6.39 -23.75
CA SER A 158 -18.25 -6.94 -25.02
C SER A 158 -16.89 -7.60 -24.87
N THR A 159 -16.75 -8.78 -25.47
CA THR A 159 -15.48 -9.50 -25.67
C THR A 159 -15.08 -9.55 -27.13
N ASP A 160 -15.66 -8.68 -27.99
CA ASP A 160 -15.28 -8.55 -29.39
C ASP A 160 -13.93 -7.82 -29.50
N PRO A 161 -12.85 -8.50 -29.94
CA PRO A 161 -11.52 -7.89 -30.07
C PRO A 161 -11.47 -6.81 -31.17
N ALA A 162 -12.53 -6.64 -31.98
CA ALA A 162 -12.62 -5.54 -32.94
C ALA A 162 -13.04 -4.22 -32.30
N THR A 163 -13.56 -4.23 -31.08
CA THR A 163 -14.02 -3.03 -30.35
C THR A 163 -13.05 -2.60 -29.25
N PRO A 164 -12.93 -1.29 -28.95
CA PRO A 164 -12.08 -0.85 -27.84
C PRO A 164 -12.55 -1.35 -26.48
N SER A 165 -13.86 -1.42 -26.21
CA SER A 165 -14.39 -2.01 -24.99
C SER A 165 -14.01 -3.49 -24.86
N GLY A 166 -14.17 -4.26 -25.95
CA GLY A 166 -13.78 -5.68 -25.95
C GLY A 166 -12.28 -5.89 -25.74
N ILE A 167 -11.41 -5.06 -26.30
CA ILE A 167 -9.97 -5.10 -26.02
C ILE A 167 -9.70 -4.86 -24.52
N GLY A 168 -10.33 -3.85 -23.91
CA GLY A 168 -10.18 -3.56 -22.49
C GLY A 168 -10.64 -4.70 -21.60
N ASN A 169 -11.84 -5.24 -21.87
CA ASN A 169 -12.41 -6.34 -21.12
C ASN A 169 -11.56 -7.62 -21.24
N ILE A 170 -11.12 -7.99 -22.46
CA ILE A 170 -10.28 -9.18 -22.67
C ILE A 170 -8.93 -9.04 -21.96
N ALA A 171 -8.27 -7.87 -22.08
CA ALA A 171 -6.98 -7.65 -21.45
C ALA A 171 -7.08 -7.75 -19.92
N SER A 172 -8.06 -7.08 -19.31
CA SER A 172 -8.27 -7.14 -17.86
C SER A 172 -8.67 -8.53 -17.39
N ALA A 173 -9.58 -9.23 -18.10
CA ALA A 173 -9.98 -10.57 -17.74
C ALA A 173 -8.79 -11.54 -17.70
N ALA A 174 -7.85 -11.43 -18.66
CA ALA A 174 -6.65 -12.27 -18.67
C ALA A 174 -5.69 -11.99 -17.50
N VAL A 175 -5.60 -10.74 -17.04
CA VAL A 175 -4.83 -10.36 -15.85
C VAL A 175 -5.52 -10.88 -14.59
N LEU A 176 -6.83 -10.70 -14.47
CA LEU A 176 -7.62 -11.14 -13.32
C LEU A 176 -7.61 -12.67 -13.18
N GLU A 177 -7.80 -13.42 -14.26
CA GLU A 177 -7.72 -14.87 -14.26
C GLU A 177 -6.39 -15.39 -13.67
N PHE A 178 -5.28 -14.80 -14.08
CA PHE A 178 -3.98 -15.14 -13.49
C PHE A 178 -3.87 -14.73 -12.02
N ARG A 179 -4.36 -13.55 -11.67
CA ARG A 179 -4.22 -13.01 -10.32
C ARG A 179 -5.16 -13.64 -9.32
N HIS A 180 -6.29 -14.16 -9.73
CA HIS A 180 -7.18 -14.93 -8.86
C HIS A 180 -6.49 -16.20 -8.29
N HIS A 181 -5.48 -16.73 -9.01
CA HIS A 181 -4.74 -17.93 -8.62
C HIS A 181 -3.27 -17.64 -8.28
N ASP A 182 -2.95 -16.42 -7.82
CA ASP A 182 -1.58 -16.01 -7.53
C ASP A 182 -1.13 -16.26 -6.08
N GLY A 183 -1.93 -16.96 -5.28
CA GLY A 183 -1.64 -17.26 -3.88
C GLY A 183 -2.08 -16.17 -2.89
N SER A 184 -2.74 -15.11 -3.35
CA SER A 184 -3.28 -14.05 -2.48
C SER A 184 -4.55 -14.44 -1.75
N ASN A 185 -5.22 -15.50 -2.18
CA ASN A 185 -6.54 -15.91 -1.70
C ASN A 185 -7.60 -14.80 -1.80
N GLN A 186 -7.58 -14.04 -2.91
CA GLN A 186 -8.55 -12.97 -3.13
C GLN A 186 -9.99 -13.49 -3.15
N LEU A 187 -10.22 -14.67 -3.70
CA LEU A 187 -11.56 -15.26 -3.81
C LEU A 187 -12.00 -15.96 -2.52
N GLY A 188 -11.08 -16.21 -1.58
CA GLY A 188 -11.38 -16.97 -0.36
C GLY A 188 -11.62 -18.45 -0.61
N ASP A 189 -10.99 -19.03 -1.62
CA ASP A 189 -11.17 -20.41 -2.08
C ASP A 189 -9.92 -21.31 -1.92
N GLU A 190 -8.80 -20.74 -1.42
CA GLU A 190 -7.59 -21.51 -1.12
C GLU A 190 -7.83 -22.53 0.01
N PRO A 191 -7.44 -23.81 -0.21
CA PRO A 191 -7.59 -24.85 0.82
C PRO A 191 -6.82 -24.50 2.11
N GLY A 192 -7.51 -24.54 3.25
CA GLY A 192 -6.96 -24.17 4.55
C GLY A 192 -7.34 -22.76 5.00
N GLY A 193 -7.85 -21.91 4.11
CA GLY A 193 -8.43 -20.63 4.43
C GLY A 193 -9.87 -20.74 4.94
N ILE A 194 -10.46 -19.61 5.30
CA ILE A 194 -11.89 -19.54 5.66
C ILE A 194 -12.71 -19.44 4.38
N PRO A 195 -13.55 -20.44 4.04
CA PRO A 195 -14.27 -20.47 2.77
C PRO A 195 -15.10 -19.19 2.53
N GLY A 196 -14.92 -18.58 1.36
CA GLY A 196 -15.63 -17.37 0.95
C GLY A 196 -15.18 -16.08 1.66
N VAL A 197 -14.11 -16.14 2.47
CA VAL A 197 -13.52 -14.94 3.12
C VAL A 197 -12.27 -14.52 2.35
N PRO A 198 -12.34 -13.43 1.58
CA PRO A 198 -11.20 -12.94 0.80
C PRO A 198 -9.97 -12.67 1.67
N TYR A 199 -8.81 -13.04 1.15
CA TYR A 199 -7.51 -12.83 1.80
C TYR A 199 -7.37 -13.48 3.18
N SER A 200 -8.23 -14.44 3.54
CA SER A 200 -8.05 -15.23 4.78
C SER A 200 -6.75 -16.03 4.70
N ASP A 201 -6.08 -16.16 5.85
CA ASP A 201 -4.87 -16.99 5.93
C ASP A 201 -5.20 -18.47 5.73
N TYR A 202 -4.40 -19.12 4.89
CA TYR A 202 -4.48 -20.56 4.63
C TYR A 202 -3.19 -21.30 5.01
N THR A 203 -2.21 -20.58 5.63
CA THR A 203 -0.93 -21.15 6.05
C THR A 203 -0.89 -21.58 7.51
N GLY A 204 -2.02 -21.41 8.22
CA GLY A 204 -2.16 -21.81 9.63
C GLY A 204 -1.27 -20.99 10.57
N TYR A 205 -1.03 -19.71 10.28
CA TYR A 205 -0.29 -18.85 11.18
C TYR A 205 -1.03 -18.63 12.49
N ALA A 206 -0.32 -18.82 13.60
CA ALA A 206 -0.77 -18.45 14.93
C ALA A 206 0.34 -17.68 15.66
N PRO A 207 0.02 -16.58 16.36
CA PRO A 207 1.00 -15.86 17.16
C PRO A 207 1.48 -16.73 18.34
N VAL A 208 2.77 -16.60 18.69
CA VAL A 208 3.35 -17.30 19.85
C VAL A 208 2.89 -16.66 21.15
N ASN A 209 2.77 -15.33 21.18
CA ASN A 209 2.41 -14.58 22.37
C ASN A 209 0.89 -14.35 22.45
N ASP A 210 0.35 -14.34 23.66
CA ASP A 210 -1.03 -13.97 23.90
C ASP A 210 -1.25 -12.47 23.72
N PRO A 211 -2.48 -12.01 23.40
CA PRO A 211 -2.77 -10.60 23.19
C PRO A 211 -2.44 -9.74 24.42
N MET A 212 -1.66 -8.65 24.20
CA MET A 212 -1.45 -7.60 25.22
C MET A 212 -2.69 -6.69 25.26
N ASP A 213 -3.30 -6.56 26.43
CA ASP A 213 -4.43 -5.66 26.65
C ASP A 213 -3.95 -4.21 26.88
N ILE A 214 -4.17 -3.35 25.90
CA ILE A 214 -3.85 -1.92 25.93
C ILE A 214 -5.07 -1.04 25.66
N ARG A 215 -6.27 -1.51 26.01
CA ARG A 215 -7.49 -0.68 25.97
C ARG A 215 -7.35 0.56 26.84
N ASP A 216 -6.60 0.46 27.92
CA ASP A 216 -5.97 1.58 28.60
C ASP A 216 -4.48 1.62 28.20
N PRO A 217 -4.00 2.66 27.48
CA PRO A 217 -2.60 2.79 27.06
C PRO A 217 -1.60 2.78 28.24
N LYS A 218 -2.03 3.15 29.45
CA LYS A 218 -1.20 3.17 30.67
C LYS A 218 -1.23 1.85 31.43
N ARG A 219 -1.96 0.84 30.95
CA ARG A 219 -1.96 -0.49 31.56
C ARG A 219 -0.59 -1.13 31.44
N PRO A 220 0.02 -1.61 32.53
CA PRO A 220 1.31 -2.30 32.48
C PRO A 220 1.24 -3.57 31.64
N LEU A 221 2.39 -3.97 31.06
CA LEU A 221 2.54 -5.27 30.42
C LEU A 221 2.30 -6.39 31.42
N ASP A 222 1.42 -7.33 31.08
CA ASP A 222 1.32 -8.59 31.78
C ASP A 222 2.37 -9.58 31.21
N LEU A 223 3.40 -9.86 31.99
CA LEU A 223 4.49 -10.76 31.58
C LEU A 223 4.01 -12.18 31.26
N ALA A 224 2.88 -12.63 31.85
CA ALA A 224 2.32 -13.94 31.58
C ALA A 224 1.84 -14.10 30.12
N THR A 225 1.58 -13.00 29.41
CA THR A 225 1.18 -13.00 28.00
C THR A 225 2.36 -13.10 27.03
N VAL A 226 3.62 -12.98 27.51
CA VAL A 226 4.82 -12.99 26.69
C VAL A 226 5.53 -14.34 26.81
N HIS A 227 5.25 -15.26 25.89
CA HIS A 227 5.88 -16.58 25.86
C HIS A 227 7.26 -16.55 25.16
N ASP A 228 7.41 -15.68 24.14
CA ASP A 228 8.70 -15.39 23.52
C ASP A 228 8.81 -13.86 23.26
N PRO A 229 9.71 -13.16 23.97
CA PRO A 229 9.85 -11.70 23.83
C PRO A 229 10.45 -11.28 22.48
N ASN A 230 10.96 -12.19 21.65
CA ASN A 230 11.47 -11.90 20.31
C ASN A 230 10.37 -11.96 19.23
N ARG A 231 9.21 -12.52 19.57
CA ARG A 231 8.12 -12.78 18.61
C ARG A 231 7.02 -11.74 18.71
N TRP A 232 6.33 -11.55 17.57
CA TRP A 232 5.20 -10.64 17.50
C TRP A 232 4.11 -10.97 18.51
N GLN A 233 3.54 -9.92 19.12
CA GLN A 233 2.44 -10.03 20.06
C GLN A 233 1.22 -9.27 19.52
N PRO A 234 0.03 -9.89 19.41
CA PRO A 234 -1.21 -9.21 19.12
C PRO A 234 -1.54 -8.16 20.19
N LEU A 235 -2.22 -7.09 19.80
CA LEU A 235 -2.68 -6.06 20.73
C LEU A 235 -4.22 -6.06 20.78
N ARG A 236 -4.78 -5.95 21.99
CA ARG A 236 -6.19 -5.70 22.22
C ARG A 236 -6.40 -4.25 22.60
N TYR A 237 -7.18 -3.50 21.82
CA TYR A 237 -7.39 -2.07 22.01
C TYR A 237 -8.80 -1.65 21.52
N ILE A 238 -9.19 -0.39 21.81
CA ILE A 238 -10.42 0.20 21.28
C ILE A 238 -10.06 0.90 19.97
N ASP A 239 -10.67 0.47 18.86
CA ASP A 239 -10.40 1.03 17.54
C ASP A 239 -11.05 2.41 17.34
N GLY A 240 -10.77 3.05 16.19
CA GLY A 240 -11.33 4.36 15.83
C GLY A 240 -12.86 4.39 15.63
N PHE A 241 -13.54 3.25 15.77
CA PHE A 241 -15.00 3.11 15.76
C PHE A 241 -15.57 2.81 17.17
N GLY A 242 -14.71 2.81 18.19
CA GLY A 242 -15.08 2.49 19.56
C GLY A 242 -15.28 0.99 19.83
N LYS A 243 -14.81 0.11 18.96
CA LYS A 243 -14.92 -1.34 19.11
C LYS A 243 -13.70 -1.90 19.84
N ASP A 244 -13.94 -2.85 20.75
CA ASP A 244 -12.90 -3.69 21.36
C ASP A 244 -12.44 -4.72 20.31
N VAL A 245 -11.18 -4.62 19.90
CA VAL A 245 -10.63 -5.43 18.82
C VAL A 245 -9.28 -6.05 19.19
N THR A 246 -9.03 -7.24 18.65
CA THR A 246 -7.70 -7.88 18.64
C THR A 246 -7.42 -8.29 17.19
N PRO A 247 -6.86 -7.37 16.37
CA PRO A 247 -6.61 -7.68 14.97
C PRO A 247 -5.63 -8.84 14.81
N ALA A 248 -5.96 -9.77 13.92
CA ALA A 248 -5.07 -10.83 13.49
C ALA A 248 -3.90 -10.26 12.65
N PHE A 249 -2.85 -11.05 12.48
CA PHE A 249 -1.75 -10.70 11.57
C PHE A 249 -2.28 -10.52 10.14
N ILE A 250 -2.05 -9.35 9.55
CA ILE A 250 -2.50 -9.05 8.19
C ILE A 250 -1.60 -9.77 7.17
N GLY A 251 -2.18 -10.64 6.35
CA GLY A 251 -1.52 -11.30 5.22
C GLY A 251 -0.34 -12.21 5.61
N PRO A 252 -0.46 -13.12 6.58
CA PRO A 252 0.64 -14.00 6.96
C PRO A 252 1.05 -14.97 5.85
N HIS A 253 0.18 -15.20 4.86
CA HIS A 253 0.40 -16.01 3.65
C HIS A 253 0.99 -15.23 2.47
N TRP A 254 1.29 -13.94 2.62
CA TRP A 254 1.68 -13.08 1.50
C TRP A 254 2.98 -13.49 0.80
N ASN A 255 3.81 -14.28 1.47
CA ASN A 255 5.00 -14.92 0.88
C ASN A 255 4.68 -16.05 -0.13
N LYS A 256 3.41 -16.38 -0.31
CA LYS A 256 2.94 -17.33 -1.35
C LYS A 256 2.49 -16.64 -2.62
N VAL A 257 2.37 -15.30 -2.59
CA VAL A 257 1.89 -14.53 -3.75
C VAL A 257 2.96 -14.48 -4.83
N ILE A 258 2.53 -14.77 -6.08
CA ILE A 258 3.43 -14.75 -7.25
C ILE A 258 3.83 -13.30 -7.57
N PRO A 259 5.13 -12.95 -7.50
CA PRO A 259 5.60 -11.60 -7.77
C PRO A 259 5.57 -11.24 -9.27
N PHE A 260 5.85 -9.97 -9.57
CA PHE A 260 6.00 -9.48 -10.93
C PHE A 260 7.41 -9.70 -11.49
N ALA A 261 8.44 -9.29 -10.76
CA ALA A 261 9.83 -9.29 -11.23
C ALA A 261 10.79 -10.10 -10.37
N LEU A 262 10.45 -10.35 -9.10
CA LEU A 262 11.23 -11.24 -8.25
C LEU A 262 11.05 -12.69 -8.70
N GLU A 263 12.05 -13.54 -8.46
CA GLU A 263 11.96 -14.98 -8.72
C GLU A 263 11.13 -15.70 -7.65
N SER A 264 11.25 -15.22 -6.39
CA SER A 264 10.48 -15.72 -5.25
C SER A 264 10.31 -14.63 -4.19
N ALA A 265 9.41 -14.84 -3.24
CA ALA A 265 9.16 -13.90 -2.14
C ALA A 265 10.39 -13.73 -1.23
N ASP A 266 11.18 -14.78 -1.06
CA ASP A 266 12.35 -14.85 -0.17
C ASP A 266 13.69 -14.49 -0.84
N GLU A 267 13.67 -14.11 -2.11
CA GLU A 267 14.89 -13.78 -2.88
C GLU A 267 15.79 -12.74 -2.19
N LEU A 268 15.19 -11.81 -1.47
CA LEU A 268 15.91 -10.72 -0.79
C LEU A 268 15.83 -10.82 0.74
N ARG A 269 15.42 -11.96 1.28
CA ARG A 269 15.38 -12.18 2.73
C ARG A 269 16.79 -12.14 3.31
N SER A 270 16.99 -11.38 4.40
CA SER A 270 18.26 -11.36 5.13
C SER A 270 18.58 -12.75 5.72
N GLU A 271 19.80 -13.19 5.59
CA GLU A 271 20.28 -14.45 6.22
C GLU A 271 20.38 -14.33 7.75
N VAL A 272 20.71 -13.14 8.24
CA VAL A 272 20.92 -12.88 9.68
C VAL A 272 19.62 -12.54 10.40
N GLY A 273 18.71 -11.79 9.70
CA GLY A 273 17.46 -11.29 10.27
C GLY A 273 17.65 -10.20 11.34
N PRO A 274 16.59 -9.87 12.10
CA PRO A 274 16.62 -8.81 13.09
C PRO A 274 17.42 -9.22 14.34
N ALA A 275 18.00 -8.24 15.02
CA ALA A 275 18.59 -8.44 16.35
C ALA A 275 17.53 -8.96 17.33
N LYS A 276 17.93 -9.87 18.21
CA LYS A 276 17.05 -10.54 19.18
C LYS A 276 17.20 -9.98 20.59
N LEU A 277 16.13 -10.02 21.36
CA LEU A 277 16.05 -9.73 22.79
C LEU A 277 16.69 -10.86 23.64
N THR A 278 17.85 -11.35 23.25
CA THR A 278 18.53 -12.39 24.03
C THR A 278 19.52 -11.75 24.98
N ALA A 279 19.77 -12.39 26.14
CA ALA A 279 20.76 -11.93 27.08
C ALA A 279 22.13 -11.75 26.38
N GLY A 280 22.70 -10.53 26.45
CA GLY A 280 23.96 -10.16 25.81
C GLY A 280 23.87 -9.57 24.40
N SER A 281 22.67 -9.31 23.86
CA SER A 281 22.54 -8.61 22.58
C SER A 281 22.67 -7.09 22.73
N ASP A 282 23.88 -6.58 22.67
CA ASP A 282 24.17 -5.14 22.72
C ASP A 282 23.49 -4.36 21.59
N GLN A 283 23.33 -4.97 20.43
CA GLN A 283 22.67 -4.33 19.28
C GLN A 283 21.20 -4.05 19.57
N TYR A 284 20.49 -5.00 20.16
CA TYR A 284 19.09 -4.83 20.50
C TYR A 284 18.92 -3.76 21.58
N ALA A 285 19.75 -3.81 22.65
CA ALA A 285 19.71 -2.84 23.72
C ALA A 285 19.98 -1.41 23.19
N ARG A 286 20.96 -1.23 22.29
CA ARG A 286 21.21 0.07 21.65
C ARG A 286 20.03 0.58 20.84
N GLN A 287 19.38 -0.27 20.05
CA GLN A 287 18.20 0.14 19.25
C GLN A 287 17.01 0.53 20.15
N ALA A 288 16.79 -0.21 21.23
CA ALA A 288 15.75 0.09 22.21
C ALA A 288 16.01 1.42 22.93
N GLN A 289 17.25 1.65 23.35
CA GLN A 289 17.67 2.90 23.99
C GLN A 289 17.51 4.10 23.03
N ALA A 290 17.97 3.96 21.78
CA ALA A 290 17.82 5.04 20.77
C ALA A 290 16.35 5.37 20.50
N LEU A 291 15.45 4.39 20.56
CA LEU A 291 14.03 4.62 20.40
C LEU A 291 13.41 5.34 21.60
N LEU A 292 13.82 5.02 22.83
CA LEU A 292 13.41 5.78 24.03
C LEU A 292 13.89 7.22 23.97
N GLU A 293 15.15 7.47 23.62
CA GLU A 293 15.72 8.80 23.46
C GLU A 293 14.95 9.62 22.40
N THR A 294 14.61 8.96 21.27
CA THR A 294 13.76 9.55 20.23
C THR A 294 12.39 9.91 20.79
N SER A 295 11.74 9.00 21.51
CA SER A 295 10.42 9.22 22.12
C SER A 295 10.43 10.37 23.13
N ALA A 296 11.50 10.48 23.94
CA ALA A 296 11.67 11.57 24.92
C ALA A 296 11.95 12.92 24.27
N GLY A 297 12.60 12.94 23.10
CA GLY A 297 13.06 14.15 22.43
C GLY A 297 12.24 14.61 21.23
N LEU A 298 11.01 14.11 21.02
CA LEU A 298 10.18 14.44 19.86
C LEU A 298 9.88 15.95 19.76
N THR A 299 10.37 16.57 18.69
CA THR A 299 10.03 17.93 18.29
C THR A 299 8.73 17.97 17.48
N ASP A 300 8.09 19.13 17.34
CA ASP A 300 6.89 19.32 16.51
C ASP A 300 7.10 18.82 15.09
N ARG A 301 8.26 19.13 14.47
CA ARG A 301 8.60 18.64 13.14
C ARG A 301 8.64 17.11 13.08
N GLN A 302 9.23 16.46 14.06
CA GLN A 302 9.32 14.99 14.10
C GLN A 302 7.95 14.35 14.34
N LYS A 303 7.11 14.96 15.18
CA LYS A 303 5.73 14.56 15.39
C LYS A 303 4.92 14.65 14.08
N MET A 304 5.00 15.77 13.37
CA MET A 304 4.32 15.95 12.09
C MET A 304 4.84 15.00 10.99
N ILE A 305 6.15 14.70 10.97
CA ILE A 305 6.70 13.67 10.07
C ILE A 305 6.08 12.29 10.39
N ALA A 306 5.99 11.90 11.67
CA ALA A 306 5.39 10.65 12.08
C ALA A 306 3.92 10.55 11.66
N GLU A 307 3.17 11.65 11.75
CA GLU A 307 1.76 11.71 11.37
C GLU A 307 1.52 11.78 9.86
N TYR A 308 2.35 12.52 9.13
CA TYR A 308 2.26 12.62 7.66
C TYR A 308 2.41 11.25 7.00
N TRP A 309 3.44 10.51 7.40
CA TRP A 309 3.72 9.18 6.90
C TRP A 309 3.01 8.06 7.67
N ALA A 310 2.01 8.39 8.49
CA ALA A 310 1.30 7.34 9.23
C ALA A 310 0.61 6.34 8.29
N ASP A 311 0.01 6.85 7.21
CA ASP A 311 -0.65 6.06 6.17
C ASP A 311 -1.52 4.93 6.77
N GLY A 312 -2.30 5.29 7.79
CA GLY A 312 -3.15 4.36 8.53
C GLY A 312 -4.49 4.09 7.84
N PRO A 313 -5.43 3.46 8.54
CA PRO A 313 -6.77 3.20 8.01
C PRO A 313 -7.45 4.45 7.45
N ARG A 314 -8.16 4.31 6.33
CA ARG A 314 -8.83 5.39 5.57
C ARG A 314 -7.90 6.38 4.87
N SER A 315 -6.64 6.03 4.71
CA SER A 315 -5.73 6.72 3.79
C SER A 315 -5.49 5.86 2.54
N GLU A 316 -4.63 6.35 1.66
CA GLU A 316 -4.13 5.61 0.50
C GLU A 316 -3.22 4.45 0.87
N LEU A 317 -2.84 4.34 2.16
CA LEU A 317 -1.81 3.47 2.66
C LEU A 317 -0.43 3.74 2.00
N PRO A 318 0.68 3.17 2.49
CA PRO A 318 2.00 3.45 1.91
C PRO A 318 2.10 3.18 0.41
N PRO A 319 1.46 2.12 -0.14
CA PRO A 319 1.46 1.91 -1.59
C PRO A 319 0.84 3.06 -2.37
N GLY A 320 -0.37 3.48 -2.01
CA GLY A 320 -1.09 4.53 -2.73
C GLY A 320 -0.51 5.93 -2.51
N HIS A 321 0.23 6.17 -1.43
CA HIS A 321 0.95 7.43 -1.23
C HIS A 321 1.98 7.67 -2.34
N TRP A 322 2.67 6.62 -2.81
CA TRP A 322 3.59 6.72 -3.94
C TRP A 322 2.88 6.91 -5.27
N ASP A 323 1.64 6.45 -5.41
CA ASP A 323 0.80 6.75 -6.58
C ASP A 323 0.38 8.23 -6.60
N LEU A 324 0.11 8.86 -5.44
CA LEU A 324 -0.09 10.32 -5.36
C LEU A 324 1.16 11.10 -5.78
N PHE A 325 2.35 10.61 -5.41
CA PHE A 325 3.60 11.21 -5.88
C PHE A 325 3.82 11.04 -7.38
N ALA A 326 3.38 9.92 -7.97
CA ALA A 326 3.40 9.74 -9.42
C ALA A 326 2.44 10.70 -10.12
N GLN A 327 1.23 10.95 -9.56
CA GLN A 327 0.32 11.99 -10.07
C GLN A 327 0.97 13.39 -10.02
N PHE A 328 1.65 13.73 -8.91
CA PHE A 328 2.39 14.98 -8.81
C PHE A 328 3.50 15.08 -9.87
N VAL A 329 4.24 13.99 -10.13
CA VAL A 329 5.26 13.94 -11.18
C VAL A 329 4.65 14.15 -12.55
N ALA A 330 3.51 13.49 -12.85
CA ALA A 330 2.79 13.66 -14.11
C ALA A 330 2.37 15.13 -14.35
N ASP A 331 1.87 15.80 -13.31
CA ASP A 331 1.49 17.23 -13.38
C ASP A 331 2.73 18.13 -13.51
N ARG A 332 3.75 17.94 -12.67
CA ARG A 332 5.03 18.67 -12.69
C ARG A 332 5.71 18.63 -14.06
N ASP A 333 5.73 17.44 -14.67
CA ASP A 333 6.43 17.19 -15.95
C ASP A 333 5.50 17.39 -17.17
N ARG A 334 4.26 17.87 -16.91
CA ARG A 334 3.27 18.26 -17.92
C ARG A 334 2.95 17.13 -18.89
N HIS A 335 2.65 15.96 -18.39
CA HIS A 335 2.21 14.84 -19.22
C HIS A 335 0.95 15.24 -19.99
N GLY A 336 -0.06 15.78 -19.29
CA GLY A 336 -1.29 16.30 -19.88
C GLY A 336 -2.30 15.22 -20.25
N ALA A 337 -3.51 15.66 -20.69
CA ALA A 337 -4.63 14.77 -20.99
C ALA A 337 -4.56 14.10 -22.37
N GLY A 338 -3.66 14.52 -23.25
CA GLY A 338 -3.53 14.01 -24.62
C GLY A 338 -2.82 12.66 -24.71
N GLU A 339 -2.68 12.17 -25.94
CA GLU A 339 -2.11 10.84 -26.22
C GLU A 339 -0.72 10.63 -25.60
N ARG A 340 0.18 11.61 -25.73
CA ARG A 340 1.51 11.56 -25.12
C ARG A 340 1.43 11.38 -23.61
N GLY A 341 0.52 12.10 -22.95
CA GLY A 341 0.35 12.01 -21.49
C GLY A 341 -0.15 10.64 -21.07
N VAL A 342 -1.14 10.11 -21.78
CA VAL A 342 -1.65 8.75 -21.54
C VAL A 342 -0.53 7.72 -21.70
N ASP A 343 0.27 7.81 -22.76
CA ASP A 343 1.36 6.86 -23.01
C ASP A 343 2.46 6.90 -21.92
N LEU A 344 2.76 8.09 -21.39
CA LEU A 344 3.70 8.26 -20.30
C LEU A 344 3.13 7.72 -18.99
N ASP A 345 1.88 8.05 -18.67
CA ASP A 345 1.27 7.65 -17.40
C ASP A 345 1.01 6.14 -17.33
N VAL A 346 0.60 5.50 -18.43
CA VAL A 346 0.48 4.03 -18.49
C VAL A 346 1.80 3.38 -18.11
N LYS A 347 2.92 3.81 -18.70
CA LYS A 347 4.26 3.25 -18.44
C LYS A 347 4.72 3.54 -17.01
N LEU A 348 4.46 4.75 -16.51
CA LEU A 348 4.82 5.18 -15.16
C LEU A 348 4.10 4.33 -14.11
N PHE A 349 2.77 4.28 -14.16
CA PHE A 349 1.98 3.56 -13.16
C PHE A 349 2.16 2.05 -13.27
N PHE A 350 2.30 1.49 -14.46
CA PHE A 350 2.62 0.07 -14.64
C PHE A 350 3.93 -0.31 -13.93
N ALA A 351 5.01 0.44 -14.15
CA ALA A 351 6.29 0.16 -13.51
C ALA A 351 6.23 0.41 -11.99
N LEU A 352 5.60 1.51 -11.55
CA LEU A 352 5.53 1.90 -10.15
C LEU A 352 4.75 0.89 -9.31
N THR A 353 3.53 0.58 -9.71
CA THR A 353 2.64 -0.27 -8.90
C THR A 353 3.13 -1.70 -8.82
N ASN A 354 3.73 -2.24 -9.91
CA ASN A 354 4.36 -3.56 -9.88
C ASN A 354 5.62 -3.61 -9.00
N ALA A 355 6.42 -2.52 -8.94
CA ALA A 355 7.55 -2.44 -8.02
C ALA A 355 7.09 -2.39 -6.55
N ILE A 356 6.03 -1.64 -6.27
CA ILE A 356 5.43 -1.55 -4.94
C ILE A 356 4.78 -2.90 -4.54
N PHE A 357 4.18 -3.60 -5.48
CA PHE A 357 3.63 -4.94 -5.25
C PHE A 357 4.70 -5.94 -4.84
N ASP A 358 5.79 -6.04 -5.60
CA ASP A 358 6.92 -6.92 -5.27
C ASP A 358 7.58 -6.51 -3.94
N ALA A 359 7.67 -5.21 -3.65
CA ALA A 359 8.14 -4.69 -2.37
C ALA A 359 7.27 -5.19 -1.20
N GLY A 360 5.95 -5.27 -1.39
CA GLY A 360 5.03 -5.86 -0.43
C GLY A 360 5.30 -7.35 -0.21
N ILE A 361 5.52 -8.11 -1.27
CA ILE A 361 5.74 -9.55 -1.20
C ILE A 361 7.01 -9.88 -0.41
N CYS A 362 8.16 -9.31 -0.79
CA CYS A 362 9.42 -9.61 -0.10
C CYS A 362 9.47 -9.06 1.34
N CYS A 363 8.82 -7.92 1.59
CA CYS A 363 8.68 -7.39 2.95
C CYS A 363 7.86 -8.32 3.84
N TRP A 364 6.71 -8.81 3.37
CA TRP A 364 5.84 -9.72 4.13
C TRP A 364 6.45 -11.11 4.29
N ASP A 365 7.25 -11.58 3.34
CA ASP A 365 8.05 -12.77 3.50
C ASP A 365 8.99 -12.65 4.71
N SER A 366 9.76 -11.57 4.80
CA SER A 366 10.62 -11.29 5.95
C SER A 366 9.82 -11.20 7.26
N LYS A 367 8.66 -10.52 7.25
CA LYS A 367 7.77 -10.42 8.42
C LYS A 367 7.30 -11.80 8.90
N ARG A 368 6.90 -12.65 7.97
CA ARG A 368 6.43 -14.01 8.30
C ARG A 368 7.55 -14.92 8.75
N ALA A 369 8.74 -14.84 8.11
CA ALA A 369 9.89 -15.68 8.43
C ALA A 369 10.46 -15.39 9.81
N PHE A 370 10.61 -14.11 10.16
CA PHE A 370 11.21 -13.71 11.44
C PHE A 370 10.19 -13.49 12.55
N ASP A 371 8.95 -13.15 12.22
CA ASP A 371 7.85 -12.92 13.16
C ASP A 371 8.25 -12.04 14.35
N SER A 372 9.02 -10.98 14.09
CA SER A 372 9.73 -10.21 15.10
C SER A 372 8.84 -9.29 15.92
N VAL A 373 9.21 -9.10 17.16
CA VAL A 373 8.51 -8.28 18.16
C VAL A 373 8.46 -6.80 17.77
N ARG A 374 7.32 -6.14 18.01
CA ARG A 374 7.16 -4.69 17.88
C ARG A 374 7.74 -3.92 19.07
N PRO A 375 8.19 -2.66 18.88
CA PRO A 375 8.74 -1.84 19.96
C PRO A 375 7.86 -1.74 21.20
N ILE A 376 6.54 -1.68 21.06
CA ILE A 376 5.63 -1.55 22.21
C ILE A 376 5.77 -2.75 23.17
N THR A 377 5.83 -3.98 22.67
CA THR A 377 6.07 -5.17 23.51
C THR A 377 7.51 -5.18 24.01
N ALA A 378 8.46 -4.94 23.11
CA ALA A 378 9.89 -5.05 23.38
C ALA A 378 10.37 -4.08 24.48
N LEU A 379 9.99 -2.79 24.38
CA LEU A 379 10.38 -1.79 25.37
C LEU A 379 9.71 -2.04 26.71
N ARG A 380 8.41 -2.37 26.70
CA ARG A 380 7.69 -2.71 27.93
C ARG A 380 8.31 -3.90 28.65
N PHE A 381 8.79 -4.90 27.91
CA PHE A 381 9.46 -6.07 28.45
C PHE A 381 10.88 -5.75 28.99
N LEU A 382 11.72 -5.04 28.21
CA LEU A 382 13.09 -4.70 28.57
C LEU A 382 13.20 -3.77 29.78
N TYR A 383 12.26 -2.85 29.89
CA TYR A 383 12.24 -1.83 30.92
C TYR A 383 11.18 -2.09 32.00
N TYR A 384 10.72 -3.33 32.12
CA TYR A 384 9.80 -3.74 33.18
C TYR A 384 10.39 -3.46 34.56
N GLY A 385 9.61 -2.78 35.42
CA GLY A 385 10.06 -2.37 36.75
C GLY A 385 11.10 -1.25 36.78
N LYS A 386 11.35 -0.56 35.66
CA LYS A 386 12.30 0.55 35.55
C LYS A 386 11.58 1.83 35.13
N LYS A 387 12.06 2.97 35.59
CA LYS A 387 11.62 4.29 35.11
C LYS A 387 12.43 4.68 33.88
N VAL A 388 11.75 5.22 32.88
CA VAL A 388 12.35 5.69 31.61
C VAL A 388 11.81 7.08 31.24
N TRP A 389 12.66 7.93 30.66
CA TRP A 389 12.20 9.16 30.04
C TRP A 389 11.62 8.84 28.66
N ALA A 390 10.39 9.29 28.39
CA ALA A 390 9.70 9.09 27.13
C ALA A 390 8.59 10.13 26.92
N TRP A 391 7.96 10.14 25.76
CA TRP A 391 6.71 10.84 25.53
C TRP A 391 5.63 10.28 26.46
N GLY A 392 5.02 11.12 27.27
CA GLY A 392 4.07 10.75 28.32
C GLY A 392 2.63 10.51 27.84
N GLY A 393 2.38 10.65 26.53
CA GLY A 393 1.05 10.63 25.93
C GLY A 393 0.62 12.02 25.44
N PRO A 394 -0.57 12.12 24.77
CA PRO A 394 -1.08 13.37 24.24
C PRO A 394 -1.11 14.49 25.31
N TYR A 395 -0.57 15.65 24.96
CA TYR A 395 -0.49 16.86 25.80
C TYR A 395 0.35 16.72 27.08
N GLN A 396 1.07 15.62 27.27
CA GLN A 396 1.86 15.36 28.49
C GLN A 396 3.35 15.73 28.31
N GLY A 397 3.80 15.94 27.08
CA GLY A 397 5.22 16.19 26.81
C GLY A 397 6.10 15.00 27.21
N THR A 398 7.36 15.28 27.53
CA THR A 398 8.33 14.27 28.01
C THR A 398 8.18 14.06 29.51
N GLN A 399 8.06 12.79 29.93
CA GLN A 399 7.90 12.43 31.34
C GLN A 399 8.77 11.24 31.73
N LEU A 400 9.01 11.08 33.02
CA LEU A 400 9.58 9.88 33.63
C LEU A 400 8.44 8.90 33.93
N ILE A 401 8.28 7.88 33.09
CA ILE A 401 7.19 6.89 33.14
C ILE A 401 7.70 5.50 33.59
N ASP A 402 6.78 4.63 33.97
CA ASP A 402 7.09 3.21 34.15
C ASP A 402 7.33 2.56 32.79
N GLY A 403 8.47 1.87 32.62
CA GLY A 403 8.85 1.30 31.34
C GLY A 403 7.85 0.30 30.79
N GLU A 404 7.20 -0.47 31.66
CA GLU A 404 6.13 -1.44 31.31
C GLU A 404 4.82 -0.77 30.81
N THR A 405 4.73 0.58 30.85
CA THR A 405 3.61 1.35 30.33
C THR A 405 3.99 2.18 29.09
N TRP A 406 5.22 2.08 28.59
CA TRP A 406 5.68 2.87 27.45
C TRP A 406 4.73 2.74 26.25
N PHE A 407 4.42 3.86 25.58
CA PHE A 407 3.53 3.91 24.44
C PHE A 407 4.15 4.69 23.27
N PRO A 408 4.03 4.20 22.02
CA PRO A 408 4.57 4.89 20.85
C PRO A 408 3.83 6.21 20.56
N TYR A 409 4.45 7.13 19.82
CA TYR A 409 3.77 8.34 19.31
C TYR A 409 2.79 7.95 18.19
N GLN A 410 1.66 7.37 18.60
CA GLN A 410 0.57 6.89 17.76
C GLN A 410 -0.79 7.14 18.44
N PRO A 411 -1.90 7.23 17.69
CA PRO A 411 -3.23 7.21 18.28
C PRO A 411 -3.47 5.91 19.07
N SER A 412 -4.09 6.01 20.25
CA SER A 412 -4.47 4.82 21.02
C SER A 412 -5.43 3.89 20.29
N THR A 413 -6.15 4.42 19.31
CA THR A 413 -7.06 3.68 18.42
C THR A 413 -6.37 2.92 17.30
N PHE A 414 -5.05 3.10 17.11
CA PHE A 414 -4.22 2.36 16.18
C PHE A 414 -2.75 2.42 16.63
N PRO A 415 -2.39 1.72 17.71
CA PRO A 415 -1.09 1.86 18.40
C PRO A 415 0.10 1.34 17.59
N THR A 416 -0.09 0.32 16.78
CA THR A 416 0.89 -0.21 15.82
C THR A 416 0.18 -1.09 14.79
N PRO A 417 0.69 -1.20 13.55
CA PRO A 417 0.11 -2.11 12.57
C PRO A 417 0.13 -3.58 13.04
N PRO A 418 -0.95 -4.37 12.81
CA PRO A 418 -1.06 -5.74 13.29
C PRO A 418 -0.30 -6.73 12.39
N PHE A 419 1.02 -6.69 12.45
CA PHE A 419 1.96 -7.61 11.80
C PHE A 419 3.38 -7.40 12.37
N ALA A 420 4.26 -8.40 12.19
CA ALA A 420 5.63 -8.37 12.70
C ALA A 420 6.41 -7.10 12.29
N GLU A 421 7.42 -6.79 13.09
CA GLU A 421 8.20 -5.55 12.97
C GLU A 421 9.10 -5.57 11.73
N TYR A 422 10.00 -6.55 11.62
CA TYR A 422 11.04 -6.64 10.59
C TYR A 422 10.52 -7.38 9.34
N SER A 423 10.75 -6.81 8.18
CA SER A 423 11.31 -5.52 7.77
C SER A 423 10.23 -4.44 7.71
N SER A 424 10.64 -3.16 7.67
CA SER A 424 9.69 -2.03 7.61
C SER A 424 8.97 -1.93 6.26
N GLY A 425 7.62 -2.07 6.26
CA GLY A 425 6.81 -1.94 5.04
C GLY A 425 6.94 -0.57 4.38
N HIS A 426 6.80 0.51 5.15
CA HIS A 426 6.95 1.88 4.63
C HIS A 426 8.30 2.10 3.94
N SER A 427 9.38 1.61 4.56
CA SER A 427 10.74 1.76 4.02
C SER A 427 10.91 0.99 2.71
N THR A 428 10.36 -0.24 2.62
CA THR A 428 10.44 -1.07 1.42
C THR A 428 9.63 -0.46 0.26
N PHE A 429 8.36 -0.13 0.49
CA PHE A 429 7.49 0.50 -0.51
C PHE A 429 8.08 1.82 -1.00
N SER A 430 8.52 2.66 -0.06
CA SER A 430 9.03 3.99 -0.41
C SER A 430 10.35 3.94 -1.17
N ALA A 431 11.25 3.03 -0.83
CA ALA A 431 12.50 2.87 -1.56
C ALA A 431 12.27 2.33 -2.98
N ALA A 432 11.32 1.40 -3.16
CA ALA A 432 10.93 0.89 -4.48
C ALA A 432 10.28 2.00 -5.33
N GLY A 433 9.30 2.72 -4.77
CA GLY A 433 8.64 3.83 -5.46
C GLY A 433 9.59 4.95 -5.86
N ALA A 434 10.47 5.39 -4.95
CA ALA A 434 11.49 6.40 -5.24
C ALA A 434 12.45 5.96 -6.35
N GLN A 435 12.84 4.69 -6.38
CA GLN A 435 13.70 4.13 -7.41
C GLN A 435 13.02 4.16 -8.78
N ILE A 436 11.74 3.78 -8.87
CA ILE A 436 10.98 3.85 -10.13
C ILE A 436 10.84 5.30 -10.60
N LEU A 437 10.40 6.23 -9.74
CA LEU A 437 10.24 7.62 -10.13
C LEU A 437 11.55 8.24 -10.63
N LYS A 438 12.66 7.91 -9.97
CA LYS A 438 14.00 8.33 -10.42
C LYS A 438 14.36 7.76 -11.80
N LEU A 439 14.12 6.46 -12.03
CA LEU A 439 14.45 5.81 -13.31
C LEU A 439 13.54 6.32 -14.43
N PHE A 440 12.26 6.48 -14.18
CA PHE A 440 11.28 6.97 -15.15
C PHE A 440 11.58 8.40 -15.59
N THR A 441 11.84 9.31 -14.64
CA THR A 441 12.12 10.72 -14.94
C THR A 441 13.55 10.98 -15.43
N GLY A 442 14.46 10.02 -15.27
CA GLY A 442 15.90 10.21 -15.53
C GLY A 442 16.56 11.18 -14.56
N SER A 443 15.90 11.56 -13.45
CA SER A 443 16.35 12.58 -12.51
C SER A 443 16.07 12.17 -11.07
N SER A 444 16.91 12.61 -10.14
CA SER A 444 16.61 12.47 -8.71
C SER A 444 15.68 13.56 -8.15
N ARG A 445 15.44 14.64 -8.94
CA ARG A 445 14.68 15.81 -8.47
C ARG A 445 13.21 15.48 -8.27
N PHE A 446 12.70 15.76 -7.06
CA PHE A 446 11.28 15.65 -6.73
C PHE A 446 10.62 17.02 -6.65
N GLY A 447 11.03 17.86 -5.70
CA GLY A 447 10.52 19.23 -5.57
C GLY A 447 9.11 19.30 -4.99
N TYR A 448 8.70 18.29 -4.21
CA TYR A 448 7.40 18.24 -3.55
C TYR A 448 7.44 18.90 -2.18
N SER A 449 6.36 19.57 -1.80
CA SER A 449 6.19 20.12 -0.44
C SER A 449 4.76 19.96 0.04
N VAL A 450 4.63 19.84 1.36
CA VAL A 450 3.35 19.84 2.07
C VAL A 450 3.45 20.73 3.30
N THR A 451 2.44 21.56 3.53
CA THR A 451 2.39 22.49 4.68
C THR A 451 1.25 22.07 5.62
N PHE A 452 1.56 22.01 6.89
CA PHE A 452 0.65 21.74 7.99
C PHE A 452 0.39 23.03 8.75
N PRO A 453 -0.88 23.45 8.90
CA PRO A 453 -1.23 24.57 9.74
C PRO A 453 -0.84 24.34 11.22
N ALA A 454 -0.61 25.40 11.95
CA ALA A 454 -0.45 25.35 13.41
C ALA A 454 -1.63 24.58 14.05
N GLY A 455 -1.30 23.71 15.01
CA GLY A 455 -2.29 22.92 15.74
C GLY A 455 -2.98 21.78 14.94
N SER A 456 -2.50 21.46 13.74
CA SER A 456 -3.15 20.47 12.85
C SER A 456 -2.83 19.00 13.15
N SER A 457 -2.03 18.69 14.18
CA SER A 457 -1.77 17.32 14.63
C SER A 457 -3.06 16.56 14.93
N ARG A 458 -3.08 15.28 14.60
CA ARG A 458 -4.18 14.36 14.94
C ARG A 458 -4.03 13.77 16.34
N THR A 459 -2.80 13.67 16.82
CA THR A 459 -2.45 13.14 18.15
C THR A 459 -2.54 14.20 19.23
N GLU A 460 -2.12 15.44 18.92
CA GLU A 460 -2.12 16.59 19.85
C GLU A 460 -2.74 17.84 19.17
N PRO A 461 -4.02 17.76 18.76
CA PRO A 461 -4.70 18.86 18.06
C PRO A 461 -4.73 20.15 18.88
N GLY A 462 -4.51 21.29 18.21
CA GLY A 462 -4.43 22.60 18.84
C GLY A 462 -3.08 22.93 19.49
N LEU A 463 -2.19 21.93 19.66
CA LEU A 463 -0.87 22.13 20.27
C LEU A 463 0.28 21.96 19.24
N VAL A 464 0.20 20.96 18.38
CA VAL A 464 1.28 20.57 17.46
C VAL A 464 0.82 20.73 16.01
N PRO A 465 1.65 21.30 15.13
CA PRO A 465 2.84 22.09 15.42
C PRO A 465 2.46 23.47 15.99
N ALA A 466 3.35 24.11 16.75
CA ALA A 466 3.10 25.43 17.33
C ALA A 466 2.94 26.54 16.27
N GLU A 467 3.56 26.37 15.11
CA GLU A 467 3.50 27.26 13.95
C GLU A 467 3.29 26.46 12.67
N ASP A 468 2.90 27.11 11.56
CA ASP A 468 2.80 26.47 10.25
C ASP A 468 4.12 25.78 9.89
N LEU A 469 4.06 24.50 9.54
CA LEU A 469 5.24 23.68 9.29
C LEU A 469 5.21 23.11 7.87
N THR A 470 6.28 23.36 7.10
CA THR A 470 6.43 22.80 5.76
C THR A 470 7.48 21.70 5.73
N LEU A 471 7.10 20.53 5.19
CA LEU A 471 8.01 19.49 4.77
C LEU A 471 8.31 19.67 3.27
N TYR A 472 9.59 19.63 2.92
CA TYR A 472 10.05 19.79 1.54
C TYR A 472 10.98 18.65 1.13
N TYR A 473 10.66 18.00 0.02
CA TYR A 473 11.42 16.88 -0.51
C TYR A 473 12.13 17.29 -1.81
N LYS A 474 13.41 17.60 -1.71
CA LYS A 474 14.24 17.95 -2.88
C LYS A 474 14.36 16.78 -3.87
N THR A 475 14.46 15.56 -3.34
CA THR A 475 14.67 14.34 -4.13
C THR A 475 13.68 13.25 -3.74
N PHE A 476 13.41 12.31 -4.64
CA PHE A 476 12.61 11.11 -4.33
C PHE A 476 13.21 10.31 -3.16
N LEU A 477 14.55 10.19 -3.13
CA LEU A 477 15.24 9.51 -2.04
C LEU A 477 15.05 10.21 -0.70
N SER A 478 15.00 11.54 -0.65
CA SER A 478 14.75 12.27 0.61
C SER A 478 13.37 11.97 1.16
N ALA A 479 12.34 11.87 0.31
CA ALA A 479 11.00 11.47 0.72
C ALA A 479 10.97 10.02 1.23
N ALA A 480 11.60 9.08 0.50
CA ALA A 480 11.67 7.68 0.91
C ALA A 480 12.41 7.48 2.25
N ASN A 481 13.50 8.21 2.45
CA ASN A 481 14.23 8.17 3.71
C ASN A 481 13.42 8.73 4.88
N GLU A 482 12.65 9.79 4.66
CA GLU A 482 11.79 10.35 5.71
C GLU A 482 10.60 9.42 6.01
N ALA A 483 10.04 8.74 5.00
CA ALA A 483 9.00 7.72 5.19
C ALA A 483 9.48 6.59 6.12
N GLY A 484 10.72 6.12 5.95
CA GLY A 484 11.32 5.14 6.86
C GLY A 484 11.60 5.71 8.25
N LEU A 485 12.21 6.89 8.32
CA LEU A 485 12.49 7.59 9.58
C LEU A 485 11.20 7.84 10.39
N SER A 486 10.10 8.19 9.74
CA SER A 486 8.82 8.45 10.38
C SER A 486 8.34 7.30 11.27
N ARG A 487 8.68 6.06 10.91
CA ARG A 487 8.28 4.87 11.67
C ARG A 487 9.09 4.74 12.97
N ARG A 488 10.34 5.20 12.96
CA ARG A 488 11.19 5.29 14.15
C ARG A 488 10.71 6.43 15.05
N LEU A 489 10.41 7.59 14.47
CA LEU A 489 9.82 8.73 15.19
C LEU A 489 8.46 8.38 15.81
N GLY A 490 7.63 7.64 15.08
CA GLY A 490 6.35 7.12 15.57
C GLY A 490 6.48 5.95 16.56
N GLY A 491 7.69 5.48 16.86
CA GLY A 491 7.93 4.46 17.87
C GLY A 491 7.48 3.04 17.51
N ILE A 492 7.36 2.69 16.22
CA ILE A 492 6.80 1.39 15.79
C ILE A 492 7.75 0.52 14.97
N HIS A 493 8.96 1.02 14.70
CA HIS A 493 10.06 0.27 14.08
C HIS A 493 11.40 0.60 14.69
N PHE A 494 12.30 -0.39 14.72
CA PHE A 494 13.69 -0.21 15.04
C PHE A 494 14.50 0.27 13.83
N GLU A 495 15.71 0.78 14.06
CA GLU A 495 16.58 1.31 13.02
C GLU A 495 16.97 0.27 11.98
N GLN A 496 17.32 -0.95 12.41
CA GLN A 496 17.74 -2.03 11.53
C GLN A 496 16.64 -2.35 10.50
N ALA A 497 15.39 -2.52 10.96
CA ALA A 497 14.27 -2.83 10.08
C ALA A 497 13.99 -1.72 9.05
N ASP A 498 14.23 -0.46 9.40
CA ASP A 498 14.12 0.67 8.48
C ASP A 498 15.25 0.65 7.43
N LEU A 499 16.50 0.58 7.85
CA LEU A 499 17.64 0.74 6.96
C LEU A 499 17.80 -0.44 5.98
N GLU A 500 17.62 -1.67 6.46
CA GLU A 500 17.70 -2.87 5.61
C GLU A 500 16.52 -2.92 4.62
N ALA A 501 15.32 -2.51 5.04
CA ALA A 501 14.17 -2.41 4.16
C ALA A 501 14.35 -1.38 3.02
N ARG A 502 15.02 -0.25 3.29
CA ARG A 502 15.37 0.72 2.24
C ARG A 502 16.31 0.11 1.20
N ALA A 503 17.30 -0.67 1.63
CA ALA A 503 18.22 -1.36 0.72
C ALA A 503 17.46 -2.38 -0.14
N MET A 504 16.62 -3.20 0.47
CA MET A 504 15.77 -4.19 -0.18
C MET A 504 14.83 -3.55 -1.20
N GLY A 505 14.08 -2.52 -0.82
CA GLY A 505 13.13 -1.84 -1.71
C GLY A 505 13.81 -1.21 -2.94
N LYS A 506 15.03 -0.67 -2.79
CA LYS A 506 15.79 -0.12 -3.91
C LYS A 506 16.14 -1.20 -4.95
N ILE A 507 16.49 -2.41 -4.51
CA ILE A 507 16.79 -3.55 -5.40
C ILE A 507 15.51 -3.97 -6.11
N VAL A 508 14.40 -4.14 -5.37
CA VAL A 508 13.09 -4.48 -5.95
C VAL A 508 12.68 -3.48 -7.02
N GLY A 509 12.77 -2.17 -6.73
CA GLY A 509 12.44 -1.13 -7.70
C GLY A 509 13.27 -1.22 -8.98
N ARG A 510 14.54 -1.61 -8.89
CA ARG A 510 15.38 -1.81 -10.07
C ARG A 510 14.94 -3.03 -10.88
N LYS A 511 14.73 -4.19 -10.23
CA LYS A 511 14.28 -5.40 -10.91
C LYS A 511 12.93 -5.21 -11.59
N ALA A 512 11.98 -4.58 -10.92
CA ALA A 512 10.67 -4.28 -11.47
C ALA A 512 10.74 -3.31 -12.67
N TRP A 513 11.61 -2.30 -12.61
CA TRP A 513 11.87 -1.43 -13.74
C TRP A 513 12.40 -2.20 -14.95
N ASP A 514 13.44 -2.99 -14.76
CA ASP A 514 14.08 -3.75 -15.84
C ASP A 514 13.06 -4.73 -16.46
N LYS A 515 12.23 -5.41 -15.66
CA LYS A 515 11.14 -6.27 -16.13
C LYS A 515 10.06 -5.48 -16.89
N ALA A 516 9.62 -4.34 -16.37
CA ALA A 516 8.63 -3.49 -17.05
C ALA A 516 9.14 -3.04 -18.43
N GLN A 517 10.44 -2.71 -18.54
CA GLN A 517 11.03 -2.33 -19.83
C GLN A 517 10.97 -3.46 -20.86
N THR A 518 11.05 -4.73 -20.48
CA THR A 518 10.91 -5.84 -21.46
C THR A 518 9.53 -5.84 -22.10
N TYR A 519 8.47 -5.59 -21.34
CA TYR A 519 7.11 -5.48 -21.87
C TYR A 519 6.89 -4.22 -22.70
N ILE A 520 7.41 -3.08 -22.23
CA ILE A 520 7.31 -1.78 -22.93
C ILE A 520 8.03 -1.82 -24.28
N ASN A 521 9.18 -2.50 -24.35
CA ASN A 521 10.01 -2.58 -25.55
C ASN A 521 9.72 -3.83 -26.41
N GLY A 522 8.76 -4.67 -26.01
CA GLY A 522 8.34 -5.84 -26.77
C GLY A 522 9.35 -6.99 -26.80
N SER A 523 10.24 -7.08 -25.80
CA SER A 523 11.27 -8.12 -25.67
C SER A 523 10.95 -9.17 -24.59
N ALA A 524 9.75 -9.10 -24.01
CA ALA A 524 9.28 -10.03 -22.98
C ALA A 524 8.84 -11.38 -23.56
#